data_5758edcb4694c820ed05838576b8a1fd
#
_entry.id   5758edcb4694c820ed05838576b8a1fd
#
_cell.length_a   1.000
_cell.length_b   1.000
_cell.length_c   1.000
_cell.angle_alpha   90.00
_cell.angle_beta   90.00
_cell.angle_gamma   90.00
#
_symmetry.space_group_name_H-M   'P 1'
#
loop_
_entity.id
_entity.type
_entity.pdbx_description
1 polymer ?
#
loop_
_entity_poly.entity_id
_entity_poly.type
_entity_poly.pdbx_seq_one_letter_code
_entity_poly.pdbx_strand_id
1 'polypeptide(L)'
;MELKAATRARVSQLGWPDELIARFETSPVKDVAIANMAMMRIPSDRAEKFLEMTDRMGEMAAGITFGFIRTKSERGIRAVPGPLGLGTPEINIGTYGHAPDFWPYENDTPLGSHPDMNNYLPGSYYIYEKAEVWADGVDHLYEEAIRDRWIPSTTLDWNNGLKELPEELEKAICQLATIYSSHGLVEQKIIAKWLEPISYGFHDVMLYLGTYIYDAGHKLEALRKRAVANGGGLGKTPLGTLYRGWYGALKFTEMMTALAVVYKSYELTLFESYADFAKTDLDAQLFGLLAKDSRRHLEYGKRHLLWYLQHHEGAHRNVHFWLGRGETALSNELRHDHTERESLALLLGGGMESVNAGVKKLGSLRQLQFRNYIGLLDELGIDRLGNVNPGLAKIADDPLYV
;
A
#
# COMPACT_ATOMS: atom_id res chain seq x y z
N MET A 1 33.62 6.39 -34.15
CA MET A 1 34.20 6.29 -32.77
C MET A 1 33.98 4.86 -32.35
N GLU A 2 35.01 4.09 -32.09
CA GLU A 2 34.89 2.68 -31.77
C GLU A 2 34.18 2.49 -30.42
N LEU A 3 33.33 1.48 -30.36
CA LEU A 3 32.74 1.02 -29.11
C LEU A 3 33.82 0.76 -28.06
N LYS A 4 33.56 1.16 -26.82
CA LYS A 4 34.45 0.81 -25.69
C LYS A 4 34.66 -0.70 -25.69
N ALA A 5 35.89 -1.15 -25.63
CA ALA A 5 36.28 -2.57 -25.74
C ALA A 5 35.48 -3.48 -24.78
N ALA A 6 35.15 -2.97 -23.57
CA ALA A 6 34.33 -3.68 -22.57
C ALA A 6 32.89 -3.92 -23.04
N THR A 7 32.26 -2.96 -23.72
CA THR A 7 30.90 -3.10 -24.26
C THR A 7 30.88 -4.10 -25.41
N ARG A 8 31.86 -4.01 -26.32
CA ARG A 8 32.02 -4.95 -27.45
C ARG A 8 32.19 -6.38 -26.93
N ALA A 9 33.09 -6.60 -25.97
CA ALA A 9 33.31 -7.93 -25.38
C ALA A 9 32.02 -8.50 -24.75
N ARG A 10 31.24 -7.65 -24.11
CA ARG A 10 30.00 -8.08 -23.43
C ARG A 10 28.90 -8.47 -24.43
N VAL A 11 28.67 -7.72 -25.50
CA VAL A 11 27.68 -8.08 -26.52
C VAL A 11 28.12 -9.31 -27.33
N SER A 12 29.41 -9.50 -27.59
CA SER A 12 29.95 -10.73 -28.20
C SER A 12 29.69 -11.95 -27.29
N GLN A 13 29.84 -11.82 -25.97
CA GLN A 13 29.49 -12.88 -25.00
C GLN A 13 28.00 -13.21 -24.99
N LEU A 14 27.12 -12.25 -25.34
CA LEU A 14 25.68 -12.46 -25.51
C LEU A 14 25.29 -13.08 -26.84
N GLY A 15 26.29 -13.42 -27.70
CA GLY A 15 26.10 -14.04 -29.01
C GLY A 15 25.59 -13.08 -30.08
N TRP A 16 25.84 -11.77 -29.97
CA TRP A 16 25.48 -10.83 -31.01
C TRP A 16 26.40 -11.00 -32.23
N PRO A 17 25.84 -11.06 -33.45
CA PRO A 17 26.64 -11.12 -34.67
C PRO A 17 27.51 -9.86 -34.84
N ASP A 18 28.73 -10.04 -35.36
CA ASP A 18 29.65 -8.92 -35.62
C ASP A 18 29.05 -7.86 -36.56
N GLU A 19 28.23 -8.27 -37.51
CA GLU A 19 27.51 -7.38 -38.42
C GLU A 19 26.51 -6.47 -37.66
N LEU A 20 25.81 -7.02 -36.66
CA LEU A 20 24.90 -6.24 -35.82
C LEU A 20 25.67 -5.24 -34.96
N ILE A 21 26.80 -5.66 -34.38
CA ILE A 21 27.68 -4.78 -33.60
C ILE A 21 28.22 -3.64 -34.48
N ALA A 22 28.65 -3.92 -35.68
CA ALA A 22 29.13 -2.91 -36.63
C ALA A 22 28.05 -1.91 -37.05
N ARG A 23 26.79 -2.35 -37.21
CA ARG A 23 25.65 -1.44 -37.46
C ARG A 23 25.42 -0.49 -36.30
N PHE A 24 25.52 -0.96 -35.07
CA PHE A 24 25.48 -0.06 -33.90
C PHE A 24 26.63 0.95 -33.92
N GLU A 25 27.83 0.59 -34.36
CA GLU A 25 28.98 1.50 -34.47
C GLU A 25 28.78 2.61 -35.48
N THR A 26 27.92 2.46 -36.46
CA THR A 26 27.59 3.43 -37.49
C THR A 26 26.30 4.23 -37.21
N SER A 27 25.47 3.82 -36.26
CA SER A 27 24.22 4.49 -35.89
C SER A 27 24.43 5.76 -35.05
N PRO A 28 23.63 6.81 -35.20
CA PRO A 28 23.74 8.04 -34.38
C PRO A 28 23.38 7.85 -32.88
N VAL A 29 22.78 6.75 -32.48
CA VAL A 29 22.31 6.47 -31.10
C VAL A 29 23.29 5.59 -30.29
N LYS A 30 24.52 5.45 -30.74
CA LYS A 30 25.55 4.44 -30.50
C LYS A 30 25.83 4.02 -29.05
N ASP A 31 26.33 4.93 -28.23
CA ASP A 31 27.12 4.52 -27.07
C ASP A 31 26.27 4.17 -25.85
N VAL A 32 25.14 4.85 -25.64
CA VAL A 32 24.28 4.66 -24.48
C VAL A 32 23.35 3.48 -24.70
N ALA A 33 22.76 3.39 -25.90
CA ALA A 33 21.79 2.32 -26.19
C ALA A 33 22.43 0.94 -26.16
N ILE A 34 23.58 0.76 -26.83
CA ILE A 34 24.28 -0.55 -26.85
C ILE A 34 24.82 -0.93 -25.47
N ALA A 35 25.33 0.04 -24.69
CA ALA A 35 25.78 -0.23 -23.33
C ALA A 35 24.63 -0.67 -22.41
N ASN A 36 23.48 -0.02 -22.54
CA ASN A 36 22.27 -0.40 -21.78
C ASN A 36 21.74 -1.76 -22.20
N MET A 37 21.66 -2.04 -23.52
CA MET A 37 21.23 -3.35 -24.01
C MET A 37 22.17 -4.47 -23.57
N ALA A 38 23.50 -4.22 -23.57
CA ALA A 38 24.47 -5.16 -23.04
C ALA A 38 24.33 -5.41 -21.55
N MET A 39 24.07 -4.36 -20.76
CA MET A 39 23.76 -4.50 -19.33
C MET A 39 22.50 -5.32 -19.08
N MET A 40 21.45 -5.06 -19.84
CA MET A 40 20.15 -5.72 -19.74
C MET A 40 20.11 -7.10 -20.38
N ARG A 41 21.22 -7.58 -20.95
CA ARG A 41 21.32 -8.87 -21.65
C ARG A 41 20.29 -9.06 -22.76
N ILE A 42 20.01 -7.99 -23.52
CA ILE A 42 19.03 -8.03 -24.61
C ILE A 42 19.51 -8.98 -25.70
N PRO A 43 18.68 -9.92 -26.20
CA PRO A 43 19.05 -10.82 -27.29
C PRO A 43 19.19 -10.06 -28.61
N SER A 44 20.00 -10.63 -29.52
CA SER A 44 20.38 -10.00 -30.80
C SER A 44 19.19 -9.64 -31.70
N ASP A 45 18.14 -10.48 -31.72
CA ASP A 45 16.94 -10.24 -32.54
C ASP A 45 16.15 -9.00 -32.08
N ARG A 46 16.12 -8.74 -30.79
CA ARG A 46 15.50 -7.52 -30.22
C ARG A 46 16.38 -6.29 -30.46
N ALA A 47 17.67 -6.44 -30.34
CA ALA A 47 18.61 -5.36 -30.62
C ALA A 47 18.60 -4.97 -32.12
N GLU A 48 18.43 -5.93 -33.02
CA GLU A 48 18.29 -5.70 -34.47
C GLU A 48 16.99 -4.92 -34.77
N LYS A 49 15.87 -5.32 -34.23
CA LYS A 49 14.60 -4.59 -34.37
C LYS A 49 14.69 -3.16 -33.87
N PHE A 50 15.42 -2.94 -32.76
CA PHE A 50 15.67 -1.58 -32.25
C PHE A 50 16.48 -0.74 -33.22
N LEU A 51 17.54 -1.31 -33.84
CA LEU A 51 18.33 -0.62 -34.88
C LEU A 51 17.51 -0.28 -36.11
N GLU A 52 16.75 -1.24 -36.64
CA GLU A 52 15.87 -1.00 -37.79
C GLU A 52 14.88 0.15 -37.51
N MET A 53 14.39 0.23 -36.30
CA MET A 53 13.51 1.31 -35.87
C MET A 53 14.25 2.64 -35.79
N THR A 54 15.48 2.69 -35.24
CA THR A 54 16.28 3.91 -35.14
C THR A 54 16.77 4.38 -36.51
N ASP A 55 17.07 3.48 -37.44
CA ASP A 55 17.42 3.83 -38.82
C ASP A 55 16.25 4.48 -39.56
N ARG A 56 15.02 3.94 -39.41
CA ARG A 56 13.79 4.56 -39.92
C ARG A 56 13.51 5.93 -39.32
N MET A 57 13.88 6.14 -38.07
CA MET A 57 13.72 7.44 -37.38
C MET A 57 14.76 8.46 -37.81
N GLY A 58 15.98 8.02 -38.14
CA GLY A 58 17.00 8.89 -38.72
C GLY A 58 16.55 9.50 -40.06
N GLU A 59 15.81 8.74 -40.87
CA GLU A 59 15.18 9.23 -42.10
C GLU A 59 14.00 10.18 -41.82
N MET A 60 13.30 10.03 -40.70
CA MET A 60 12.16 10.86 -40.29
C MET A 60 12.56 12.11 -39.45
N ALA A 61 13.79 12.17 -38.93
CA ALA A 61 14.23 13.17 -37.94
C ALA A 61 14.35 14.61 -38.46
N ALA A 62 14.13 14.86 -39.76
CA ALA A 62 14.15 16.20 -40.31
C ALA A 62 12.79 16.93 -40.36
N GLY A 63 11.69 16.32 -39.90
CA GLY A 63 10.36 16.88 -40.05
C GLY A 63 9.41 16.62 -38.90
N ILE A 64 8.53 17.56 -38.67
CA ILE A 64 7.34 17.41 -37.80
C ILE A 64 6.40 16.39 -38.47
N THR A 65 6.28 15.17 -37.91
CA THR A 65 5.55 14.07 -38.55
C THR A 65 4.09 13.97 -38.19
N PHE A 66 3.67 14.63 -37.08
CA PHE A 66 2.33 14.50 -36.51
C PHE A 66 1.90 13.01 -36.31
N GLY A 67 2.86 12.13 -36.04
CA GLY A 67 2.63 10.68 -35.91
C GLY A 67 1.58 10.31 -34.87
N PHE A 68 1.42 11.11 -33.81
CA PHE A 68 0.41 10.95 -32.77
C PHE A 68 -1.04 11.00 -33.30
N ILE A 69 -1.29 11.69 -34.44
CA ILE A 69 -2.63 11.77 -35.05
C ILE A 69 -3.05 10.40 -35.62
N ARG A 70 -2.10 9.53 -35.89
CA ARG A 70 -2.32 8.20 -36.48
C ARG A 70 -2.39 7.09 -35.44
N THR A 71 -2.37 7.42 -34.14
CA THR A 71 -2.53 6.43 -33.08
C THR A 71 -3.88 5.72 -33.20
N LYS A 72 -3.92 4.45 -32.83
CA LYS A 72 -5.15 3.62 -32.84
C LYS A 72 -5.97 3.81 -31.57
N SER A 73 -5.99 5.03 -31.00
CA SER A 73 -6.83 5.33 -29.85
C SER A 73 -8.31 5.19 -30.22
N GLU A 74 -9.16 4.79 -29.29
CA GLU A 74 -10.61 4.76 -29.47
C GLU A 74 -11.17 6.18 -29.57
N ARG A 75 -10.96 6.80 -30.73
CA ARG A 75 -11.43 8.14 -30.99
C ARG A 75 -12.97 8.19 -30.95
N GLY A 76 -13.51 9.16 -30.22
CA GLY A 76 -14.96 9.39 -30.15
C GLY A 76 -15.61 8.87 -28.88
N ILE A 77 -14.93 8.04 -28.10
CA ILE A 77 -15.36 7.71 -26.74
C ILE A 77 -15.33 8.98 -25.90
N ARG A 78 -16.40 9.21 -25.14
CA ARG A 78 -16.52 10.37 -24.25
C ARG A 78 -16.93 9.89 -22.87
N ALA A 79 -16.11 10.16 -21.88
CA ALA A 79 -16.47 10.04 -20.48
C ALA A 79 -17.61 11.02 -20.15
N VAL A 80 -18.58 10.56 -19.38
CA VAL A 80 -19.73 11.34 -18.93
C VAL A 80 -19.62 11.54 -17.43
N PRO A 81 -19.57 12.80 -16.93
CA PRO A 81 -19.51 13.04 -15.50
C PRO A 81 -20.70 12.40 -14.77
N GLY A 82 -20.40 11.72 -13.66
CA GLY A 82 -21.39 11.23 -12.72
C GLY A 82 -21.90 12.32 -11.76
N PRO A 83 -22.72 11.96 -10.76
CA PRO A 83 -23.24 12.91 -9.77
C PRO A 83 -22.16 13.62 -8.97
N LEU A 84 -20.98 13.02 -8.84
CA LEU A 84 -19.83 13.55 -8.09
C LEU A 84 -18.76 14.19 -8.99
N GLY A 85 -19.01 14.30 -10.29
CA GLY A 85 -18.08 14.83 -11.28
C GLY A 85 -17.50 13.75 -12.19
N LEU A 86 -16.36 14.04 -12.82
CA LEU A 86 -15.65 13.12 -13.69
C LEU A 86 -14.53 12.45 -12.88
N GLY A 87 -14.87 11.36 -12.22
CA GLY A 87 -13.91 10.56 -11.45
C GLY A 87 -13.28 9.44 -12.26
N THR A 88 -12.43 8.66 -11.61
CA THR A 88 -11.74 7.51 -12.22
C THR A 88 -12.72 6.46 -12.78
N PRO A 89 -13.83 6.12 -12.09
CA PRO A 89 -14.82 5.19 -12.65
C PRO A 89 -15.44 5.66 -13.97
N GLU A 90 -15.65 6.97 -14.12
CA GLU A 90 -16.26 7.55 -15.32
C GLU A 90 -15.32 7.58 -16.53
N ILE A 91 -13.99 7.58 -16.31
CA ILE A 91 -12.99 7.53 -17.39
C ILE A 91 -12.56 6.10 -17.75
N ASN A 92 -12.88 5.12 -16.91
CA ASN A 92 -12.60 3.70 -17.14
C ASN A 92 -13.65 3.09 -18.07
N ILE A 93 -13.65 3.51 -19.35
CA ILE A 93 -14.62 3.13 -20.38
C ILE A 93 -13.94 2.53 -21.60
N GLY A 94 -14.61 1.59 -22.27
CA GLY A 94 -14.07 0.91 -23.44
C GLY A 94 -12.73 0.24 -23.13
N THR A 95 -11.77 0.36 -24.02
CA THR A 95 -10.41 -0.18 -23.84
C THR A 95 -9.60 0.56 -22.78
N TYR A 96 -10.04 1.73 -22.33
CA TYR A 96 -9.37 2.49 -21.27
C TYR A 96 -9.68 1.97 -19.87
N GLY A 97 -10.81 1.24 -19.69
CA GLY A 97 -11.25 0.72 -18.41
C GLY A 97 -10.89 -0.74 -18.13
N HIS A 98 -10.40 -1.45 -19.13
CA HIS A 98 -10.12 -2.87 -18.98
C HIS A 98 -8.70 -3.10 -18.43
N ALA A 99 -8.58 -3.42 -17.15
CA ALA A 99 -7.35 -3.95 -16.60
C ALA A 99 -7.19 -5.42 -17.03
N PRO A 100 -6.16 -5.78 -17.84
CA PRO A 100 -5.98 -7.14 -18.33
C PRO A 100 -5.56 -8.09 -17.20
N ASP A 101 -5.85 -9.39 -17.36
CA ASP A 101 -5.48 -10.39 -16.35
C ASP A 101 -3.96 -10.56 -16.21
N PHE A 102 -3.24 -10.32 -17.30
CA PHE A 102 -1.79 -10.39 -17.35
C PHE A 102 -1.22 -9.27 -18.21
N TRP A 103 -0.26 -8.49 -17.66
CA TRP A 103 0.35 -7.36 -18.36
C TRP A 103 1.87 -7.34 -18.17
N PRO A 104 2.62 -8.01 -19.06
CA PRO A 104 4.08 -8.15 -18.94
C PRO A 104 4.87 -6.99 -19.51
N TYR A 105 4.23 -5.92 -19.95
CA TYR A 105 4.92 -4.79 -20.58
C TYR A 105 5.48 -3.83 -19.55
N GLU A 106 6.74 -3.46 -19.72
CA GLU A 106 7.51 -2.60 -18.83
C GLU A 106 7.51 -1.15 -19.33
N ASN A 107 6.36 -0.49 -19.26
CA ASN A 107 6.21 0.91 -19.67
C ASN A 107 5.44 1.68 -18.61
N ASP A 108 6.00 2.80 -18.14
CA ASP A 108 5.32 3.75 -17.26
C ASP A 108 4.43 4.70 -18.07
N THR A 109 3.34 4.18 -18.62
CA THR A 109 2.41 4.96 -19.45
C THR A 109 0.99 4.87 -18.90
N PRO A 110 0.16 5.91 -19.07
CA PRO A 110 -1.25 5.82 -18.69
C PRO A 110 -1.96 4.68 -19.41
N LEU A 111 -2.85 3.97 -18.72
CA LEU A 111 -3.63 2.88 -19.30
C LEU A 111 -4.37 3.37 -20.55
N GLY A 112 -4.28 2.59 -21.64
CA GLY A 112 -4.88 2.93 -22.94
C GLY A 112 -4.05 3.87 -23.81
N SER A 113 -2.90 4.37 -23.32
CA SER A 113 -1.96 5.11 -24.18
C SER A 113 -1.18 4.19 -25.11
N HIS A 114 -0.63 4.76 -26.16
CA HIS A 114 0.24 4.04 -27.08
C HIS A 114 1.70 4.36 -26.74
N PRO A 115 2.46 3.39 -26.19
CA PRO A 115 3.85 3.61 -25.88
C PRO A 115 4.62 4.00 -27.15
N ASP A 116 5.40 5.08 -27.09
CA ASP A 116 6.39 5.35 -28.12
C ASP A 116 7.48 4.29 -27.99
N MET A 117 7.75 3.59 -29.08
CA MET A 117 8.79 2.55 -29.15
C MET A 117 10.18 3.06 -28.76
N ASN A 118 10.36 4.37 -28.71
CA ASN A 118 11.61 5.02 -28.27
C ASN A 118 11.62 5.31 -26.76
N ASN A 119 10.49 5.24 -26.09
CA ASN A 119 10.38 5.49 -24.67
C ASN A 119 10.57 4.15 -23.94
N TYR A 120 11.78 3.64 -24.00
CA TYR A 120 12.16 2.44 -23.28
C TYR A 120 12.62 2.85 -21.88
N LEU A 121 11.67 3.07 -20.98
CA LEU A 121 11.95 3.16 -19.55
C LEU A 121 11.80 1.75 -18.97
N PRO A 122 12.90 1.11 -18.55
CA PRO A 122 12.81 -0.16 -17.88
C PRO A 122 12.24 0.09 -16.48
N GLY A 123 10.97 -0.23 -16.32
CA GLY A 123 10.39 -0.40 -14.98
C GLY A 123 10.93 -1.67 -14.33
N SER A 124 11.02 -1.68 -13.02
CA SER A 124 11.38 -2.88 -12.25
C SER A 124 10.15 -3.70 -11.91
N TYR A 125 9.20 -3.86 -12.85
CA TYR A 125 7.97 -4.60 -12.62
C TYR A 125 8.25 -6.09 -12.45
N TYR A 126 7.55 -6.70 -11.51
CA TYR A 126 7.47 -8.15 -11.39
C TYR A 126 6.09 -8.64 -10.93
N ILE A 127 5.12 -7.72 -10.77
CA ILE A 127 3.72 -8.04 -10.53
C ILE A 127 2.96 -7.79 -11.83
N TYR A 128 2.77 -8.85 -12.60
CA TYR A 128 2.17 -8.82 -13.92
C TYR A 128 0.74 -9.39 -13.94
N GLU A 129 0.33 -10.07 -12.87
CA GLU A 129 -0.95 -10.74 -12.78
C GLU A 129 -1.94 -9.88 -11.99
N LYS A 130 -3.10 -9.64 -12.59
CA LYS A 130 -4.21 -8.91 -11.96
C LYS A 130 -4.61 -9.54 -10.63
N ALA A 131 -4.61 -10.88 -10.55
CA ALA A 131 -4.96 -11.61 -9.34
C ALA A 131 -4.09 -11.21 -8.13
N GLU A 132 -2.84 -10.80 -8.35
CA GLU A 132 -1.90 -10.47 -7.27
C GLU A 132 -2.12 -9.09 -6.64
N VAL A 133 -2.90 -8.19 -7.25
CA VAL A 133 -3.05 -6.80 -6.74
C VAL A 133 -4.49 -6.26 -6.80
N TRP A 134 -5.35 -6.81 -7.65
CA TRP A 134 -6.65 -6.21 -7.94
C TRP A 134 -7.62 -6.32 -6.76
N ALA A 135 -8.48 -5.32 -6.69
CA ALA A 135 -9.65 -5.30 -5.81
C ALA A 135 -10.81 -4.67 -6.60
N ASP A 136 -11.96 -5.32 -6.63
CA ASP A 136 -13.13 -4.78 -7.31
C ASP A 136 -13.57 -3.45 -6.71
N GLY A 137 -13.78 -2.44 -7.58
CA GLY A 137 -14.14 -1.10 -7.17
C GLY A 137 -13.00 -0.33 -6.50
N VAL A 138 -11.74 -0.67 -6.79
CA VAL A 138 -10.57 0.06 -6.29
C VAL A 138 -10.55 1.52 -6.74
N ASP A 139 -11.05 1.81 -7.93
CA ASP A 139 -11.28 3.13 -8.49
C ASP A 139 -12.26 3.96 -7.63
N HIS A 140 -13.36 3.35 -7.18
CA HIS A 140 -14.29 3.99 -6.24
C HIS A 140 -13.65 4.26 -4.86
N LEU A 141 -12.82 3.34 -4.35
CA LEU A 141 -12.07 3.56 -3.11
C LEU A 141 -11.08 4.71 -3.23
N TYR A 142 -10.46 4.86 -4.40
CA TYR A 142 -9.61 6.01 -4.70
C TYR A 142 -10.39 7.32 -4.63
N GLU A 143 -11.53 7.42 -5.34
CA GLU A 143 -12.36 8.63 -5.33
C GLU A 143 -12.92 8.95 -3.94
N GLU A 144 -13.27 7.94 -3.16
CA GLU A 144 -13.66 8.11 -1.77
C GLU A 144 -12.51 8.72 -0.94
N ALA A 145 -11.29 8.20 -1.10
CA ALA A 145 -10.12 8.72 -0.40
C ALA A 145 -9.85 10.19 -0.73
N ILE A 146 -9.97 10.57 -2.00
CA ILE A 146 -9.75 11.96 -2.44
C ILE A 146 -10.84 12.89 -1.91
N ARG A 147 -12.11 12.49 -2.00
CA ARG A 147 -13.26 13.29 -1.54
C ARG A 147 -13.25 13.49 -0.03
N ASP A 148 -12.97 12.43 0.70
CA ASP A 148 -13.11 12.35 2.15
C ASP A 148 -11.81 12.68 2.89
N ARG A 149 -10.80 13.15 2.17
CA ARG A 149 -9.51 13.56 2.77
C ARG A 149 -9.71 14.64 3.82
N TRP A 150 -8.94 14.54 4.85
CA TRP A 150 -8.87 15.54 5.92
C TRP A 150 -7.44 16.05 6.09
N ILE A 151 -7.31 17.23 6.67
CA ILE A 151 -6.03 17.91 6.84
C ILE A 151 -5.73 18.06 8.33
N PRO A 152 -4.68 17.40 8.87
CA PRO A 152 -4.40 17.42 10.30
C PRO A 152 -4.29 18.80 10.93
N SER A 153 -3.81 19.80 10.19
CA SER A 153 -3.62 21.15 10.72
C SER A 153 -4.90 22.00 10.80
N THR A 154 -5.92 21.70 9.99
CA THR A 154 -7.11 22.56 9.86
C THR A 154 -8.43 21.86 10.13
N THR A 155 -8.51 20.53 9.97
CA THR A 155 -9.72 19.77 10.23
C THR A 155 -9.95 19.56 11.73
N LEU A 156 -8.86 19.41 12.49
CA LEU A 156 -8.91 19.22 13.94
C LEU A 156 -8.96 20.54 14.70
N ASP A 157 -9.80 20.66 15.70
CA ASP A 157 -9.89 21.87 16.55
C ASP A 157 -8.79 21.90 17.60
N TRP A 158 -7.59 22.27 17.20
CA TRP A 158 -6.43 22.38 18.08
C TRP A 158 -6.55 23.46 19.15
N ASN A 159 -7.41 24.44 18.96
CA ASN A 159 -7.56 25.58 19.88
C ASN A 159 -8.53 25.30 21.03
N ASN A 160 -9.63 24.60 20.76
CA ASN A 160 -10.69 24.38 21.73
C ASN A 160 -10.94 22.90 22.07
N GLY A 161 -10.49 21.98 21.21
CA GLY A 161 -10.73 20.54 21.35
C GLY A 161 -9.87 19.84 22.41
N LEU A 162 -8.82 20.51 22.94
CA LEU A 162 -7.94 20.04 24.00
C LEU A 162 -8.35 20.65 25.35
N LYS A 163 -8.09 19.91 26.42
CA LYS A 163 -8.21 20.37 27.81
C LYS A 163 -7.08 19.80 28.64
N GLU A 164 -6.78 20.44 29.75
CA GLU A 164 -5.84 19.93 30.72
C GLU A 164 -6.30 18.56 31.27
N LEU A 165 -5.38 17.62 31.31
CA LEU A 165 -5.61 16.26 31.82
C LEU A 165 -4.62 15.95 32.93
N PRO A 166 -4.96 15.02 33.84
CA PRO A 166 -4.01 14.44 34.77
C PRO A 166 -2.78 13.91 33.98
N GLU A 167 -1.58 14.12 34.53
CA GLU A 167 -0.30 13.80 33.86
C GLU A 167 -0.27 12.37 33.32
N GLU A 168 -0.75 11.41 34.10
CA GLU A 168 -0.76 9.99 33.73
C GLU A 168 -1.67 9.68 32.54
N LEU A 169 -2.82 10.36 32.42
CA LEU A 169 -3.73 10.20 31.29
C LEU A 169 -3.16 10.87 30.04
N GLU A 170 -2.60 12.07 30.18
CA GLU A 170 -1.94 12.75 29.07
C GLU A 170 -0.78 11.92 28.54
N LYS A 171 0.08 11.38 29.41
CA LYS A 171 1.17 10.49 29.02
C LYS A 171 0.69 9.21 28.36
N ALA A 172 -0.44 8.65 28.81
CA ALA A 172 -1.03 7.46 28.20
C ALA A 172 -1.54 7.74 26.77
N ILE A 173 -2.19 8.89 26.53
CA ILE A 173 -2.59 9.32 25.18
C ILE A 173 -1.35 9.51 24.31
N CYS A 174 -0.33 10.21 24.81
CA CYS A 174 0.90 10.47 24.10
C CYS A 174 1.68 9.18 23.78
N GLN A 175 1.63 8.18 24.63
CA GLN A 175 2.20 6.86 24.38
C GLN A 175 1.47 6.16 23.22
N LEU A 176 0.14 6.13 23.21
CA LEU A 176 -0.63 5.59 22.08
C LEU A 176 -0.35 6.37 20.78
N ALA A 177 -0.34 7.70 20.86
CA ALA A 177 0.00 8.56 19.72
C ALA A 177 1.40 8.26 19.18
N THR A 178 2.37 7.94 20.03
CA THR A 178 3.73 7.55 19.63
C THR A 178 3.72 6.21 18.90
N ILE A 179 3.04 5.21 19.43
CA ILE A 179 2.94 3.87 18.84
C ILE A 179 2.30 3.95 17.45
N TYR A 180 1.11 4.55 17.35
CA TYR A 180 0.36 4.59 16.09
C TYR A 180 0.96 5.56 15.07
N SER A 181 1.70 6.59 15.49
CA SER A 181 2.51 7.40 14.58
C SER A 181 3.65 6.59 13.97
N SER A 182 4.29 5.72 14.76
CA SER A 182 5.33 4.80 14.26
C SER A 182 4.75 3.79 13.27
N HIS A 183 3.53 3.26 13.54
CA HIS A 183 2.82 2.41 12.60
C HIS A 183 2.55 3.15 11.28
N GLY A 184 2.06 4.40 11.30
CA GLY A 184 1.87 5.22 10.11
C GLY A 184 3.13 5.40 9.28
N LEU A 185 4.27 5.66 9.93
CA LEU A 185 5.56 5.76 9.24
C LEU A 185 5.95 4.46 8.51
N VAL A 186 5.75 3.31 9.16
CA VAL A 186 6.11 2.02 8.58
C VAL A 186 5.13 1.60 7.49
N GLU A 187 3.82 1.84 7.67
CA GLU A 187 2.81 1.63 6.64
C GLU A 187 3.14 2.40 5.37
N GLN A 188 3.45 3.70 5.49
CA GLN A 188 3.87 4.52 4.36
C GLN A 188 5.03 3.89 3.59
N LYS A 189 6.08 3.46 4.29
CA LYS A 189 7.26 2.85 3.68
C LYS A 189 6.96 1.51 3.00
N ILE A 190 6.14 0.68 3.64
CA ILE A 190 5.81 -0.64 3.11
C ILE A 190 4.94 -0.53 1.87
N ILE A 191 3.92 0.31 1.87
CA ILE A 191 3.07 0.51 0.68
C ILE A 191 3.90 1.10 -0.46
N ALA A 192 4.75 2.10 -0.18
CA ALA A 192 5.63 2.69 -1.19
C ALA A 192 6.60 1.66 -1.83
N LYS A 193 7.11 0.70 -1.04
CA LYS A 193 7.97 -0.38 -1.55
C LYS A 193 7.25 -1.25 -2.59
N TRP A 194 5.95 -1.47 -2.41
CA TRP A 194 5.17 -2.33 -3.30
C TRP A 194 4.54 -1.58 -4.48
N LEU A 195 4.63 -0.25 -4.51
CA LEU A 195 4.10 0.54 -5.62
C LEU A 195 4.92 0.36 -6.91
N GLU A 196 6.26 0.36 -6.78
CA GLU A 196 7.18 0.25 -7.92
C GLU A 196 7.02 -1.05 -8.74
N PRO A 197 6.89 -2.26 -8.12
CA PRO A 197 6.81 -3.50 -8.88
C PRO A 197 5.47 -3.77 -9.56
N ILE A 198 4.44 -2.95 -9.35
CA ILE A 198 3.11 -3.12 -9.94
C ILE A 198 3.13 -2.65 -11.39
N SER A 199 2.70 -3.52 -12.32
CA SER A 199 2.56 -3.18 -13.72
C SER A 199 1.57 -2.04 -13.95
N TYR A 200 1.89 -1.12 -14.87
CA TYR A 200 1.04 0.02 -15.19
C TYR A 200 -0.36 -0.36 -15.72
N GLY A 201 -0.57 -1.60 -16.15
CA GLY A 201 -1.90 -2.11 -16.47
C GLY A 201 -2.89 -2.08 -15.29
N PHE A 202 -2.36 -1.95 -14.07
CA PHE A 202 -3.14 -1.88 -12.82
C PHE A 202 -3.06 -0.49 -12.18
N HIS A 203 -3.09 0.57 -12.98
CA HIS A 203 -2.90 1.95 -12.52
C HIS A 203 -3.94 2.39 -11.48
N ASP A 204 -5.18 1.88 -11.50
CA ASP A 204 -6.20 2.19 -10.50
C ASP A 204 -5.76 1.74 -9.09
N VAL A 205 -5.10 0.58 -9.01
CA VAL A 205 -4.48 0.10 -7.77
C VAL A 205 -3.36 1.05 -7.34
N MET A 206 -2.52 1.51 -8.27
CA MET A 206 -1.43 2.44 -7.97
C MET A 206 -1.95 3.77 -7.47
N LEU A 207 -3.01 4.32 -8.08
CA LEU A 207 -3.67 5.54 -7.62
C LEU A 207 -4.20 5.38 -6.19
N TYR A 208 -4.89 4.27 -5.93
CA TYR A 208 -5.39 3.98 -4.58
C TYR A 208 -4.27 3.83 -3.55
N LEU A 209 -3.20 3.09 -3.87
CA LEU A 209 -2.05 2.95 -2.98
C LEU A 209 -1.36 4.28 -2.71
N GLY A 210 -1.36 5.21 -3.67
CA GLY A 210 -0.91 6.59 -3.47
C GLY A 210 -1.71 7.32 -2.39
N THR A 211 -3.03 7.14 -2.33
CA THR A 211 -3.87 7.68 -1.24
C THR A 211 -3.59 6.98 0.09
N TYR A 212 -3.35 5.68 0.09
CA TYR A 212 -2.98 4.95 1.31
C TYR A 212 -1.65 5.48 1.90
N ILE A 213 -0.65 5.73 1.04
CA ILE A 213 0.62 6.35 1.47
C ILE A 213 0.37 7.72 2.09
N TYR A 214 -0.50 8.54 1.49
CA TYR A 214 -0.89 9.84 2.02
C TYR A 214 -1.57 9.71 3.39
N ASP A 215 -2.56 8.82 3.53
CA ASP A 215 -3.30 8.56 4.77
C ASP A 215 -2.36 8.10 5.90
N ALA A 216 -1.42 7.21 5.60
CA ALA A 216 -0.40 6.79 6.56
C ALA A 216 0.53 7.94 6.98
N GLY A 217 0.85 8.85 6.05
CA GLY A 217 1.64 10.05 6.31
C GLY A 217 0.92 11.04 7.23
N HIS A 218 -0.34 11.34 6.99
CA HIS A 218 -1.07 12.25 7.86
C HIS A 218 -1.48 11.62 9.21
N LYS A 219 -1.64 10.30 9.29
CA LYS A 219 -1.72 9.59 10.59
C LYS A 219 -0.48 9.86 11.43
N LEU A 220 0.72 9.70 10.86
CA LEU A 220 1.98 10.05 11.51
C LEU A 220 2.00 11.50 11.96
N GLU A 221 1.63 12.44 11.09
CA GLU A 221 1.62 13.88 11.36
C GLU A 221 0.67 14.24 12.50
N ALA A 222 -0.60 13.82 12.41
CA ALA A 222 -1.65 14.16 13.36
C ALA A 222 -1.35 13.64 14.76
N LEU A 223 -0.90 12.39 14.88
CA LEU A 223 -0.57 11.77 16.16
C LEU A 223 0.68 12.41 16.79
N ARG A 224 1.68 12.77 16.00
CA ARG A 224 2.82 13.55 16.52
C ARG A 224 2.39 14.93 17.02
N LYS A 225 1.51 15.62 16.28
CA LYS A 225 0.95 16.89 16.72
C LYS A 225 0.22 16.72 18.03
N ARG A 226 -0.65 15.70 18.15
CA ARG A 226 -1.39 15.43 19.40
C ARG A 226 -0.44 15.23 20.58
N ALA A 227 0.62 14.43 20.42
CA ALA A 227 1.56 14.13 21.48
C ALA A 227 2.29 15.38 22.04
N VAL A 228 2.47 16.43 21.22
CA VAL A 228 3.18 17.65 21.67
C VAL A 228 2.24 18.83 21.94
N ALA A 229 0.99 18.77 21.48
CA ALA A 229 0.06 19.91 21.58
C ALA A 229 -0.45 20.19 23.01
N ASN A 230 -0.48 19.17 23.87
CA ASN A 230 -1.02 19.28 25.24
C ASN A 230 0.04 19.03 26.34
N GLY A 231 1.33 19.10 25.99
CA GLY A 231 2.44 19.07 26.93
C GLY A 231 2.93 17.67 27.35
N GLY A 232 2.32 16.57 26.87
CA GLY A 232 2.73 15.22 27.27
C GLY A 232 4.00 14.71 26.59
N GLY A 233 4.24 15.10 25.34
CA GLY A 233 5.40 14.71 24.54
C GLY A 233 5.33 13.29 23.98
N LEU A 234 6.33 12.91 23.16
CA LEU A 234 6.42 11.55 22.60
C LEU A 234 6.90 10.56 23.65
N GLY A 235 6.30 9.38 23.66
CA GLY A 235 6.63 8.27 24.54
C GLY A 235 7.67 7.30 23.95
N LYS A 236 7.59 6.05 24.37
CA LYS A 236 8.46 4.95 23.88
C LYS A 236 7.94 4.44 22.53
N THR A 237 8.87 4.13 21.62
CA THR A 237 8.54 3.47 20.36
C THR A 237 8.05 2.05 20.61
N PRO A 238 7.15 1.51 19.75
CA PRO A 238 6.70 0.13 19.85
C PRO A 238 7.84 -0.87 19.64
N LEU A 239 7.65 -2.09 20.07
CA LEU A 239 8.64 -3.16 19.91
C LEU A 239 8.94 -3.47 18.42
N GLY A 240 7.94 -3.33 17.57
CA GLY A 240 8.10 -3.46 16.12
C GLY A 240 8.18 -4.90 15.61
N THR A 241 7.70 -5.88 16.37
CA THR A 241 7.59 -7.27 15.91
C THR A 241 6.61 -7.39 14.74
N LEU A 242 5.57 -6.56 14.74
CA LEU A 242 4.59 -6.44 13.66
C LEU A 242 5.24 -6.06 12.32
N TYR A 243 6.24 -5.16 12.35
CA TYR A 243 6.94 -4.68 11.15
C TYR A 243 7.72 -5.80 10.45
N ARG A 244 8.20 -6.79 11.20
CA ARG A 244 8.89 -7.95 10.60
C ARG A 244 7.95 -8.76 9.72
N GLY A 245 6.68 -8.89 10.10
CA GLY A 245 5.65 -9.53 9.28
C GLY A 245 5.43 -8.79 7.96
N TRP A 246 5.38 -7.46 8.00
CA TRP A 246 5.15 -6.64 6.81
C TRP A 246 6.38 -6.58 5.88
N TYR A 247 7.57 -6.29 6.43
CA TYR A 247 8.82 -6.23 5.66
C TYR A 247 9.27 -7.58 5.12
N GLY A 248 8.97 -8.66 5.84
CA GLY A 248 9.32 -10.02 5.47
C GLY A 248 8.37 -10.68 4.47
N ALA A 249 7.31 -10.00 4.05
CA ALA A 249 6.42 -10.49 3.02
C ALA A 249 7.14 -10.58 1.67
N LEU A 250 6.95 -11.70 0.97
CA LEU A 250 7.56 -11.98 -0.34
C LEU A 250 6.58 -11.73 -1.50
N LYS A 251 5.29 -11.56 -1.18
CA LYS A 251 4.23 -11.29 -2.14
C LYS A 251 3.41 -10.09 -1.67
N PHE A 252 2.87 -9.33 -2.64
CA PHE A 252 1.99 -8.19 -2.33
C PHE A 252 0.76 -8.65 -1.53
N THR A 253 0.08 -9.70 -1.97
CA THR A 253 -1.08 -10.27 -1.25
C THR A 253 -0.73 -10.73 0.16
N GLU A 254 0.46 -11.31 0.39
CA GLU A 254 0.94 -11.66 1.72
C GLU A 254 1.06 -10.43 2.63
N MET A 255 1.68 -9.38 2.10
CA MET A 255 1.82 -8.10 2.82
C MET A 255 0.46 -7.48 3.13
N MET A 256 -0.45 -7.42 2.13
CA MET A 256 -1.80 -6.89 2.32
C MET A 256 -2.64 -7.72 3.29
N THR A 257 -2.49 -9.05 3.29
CA THR A 257 -3.13 -9.93 4.27
C THR A 257 -2.70 -9.57 5.69
N ALA A 258 -1.40 -9.41 5.93
CA ALA A 258 -0.88 -9.10 7.26
C ALA A 258 -1.20 -7.65 7.69
N LEU A 259 -1.09 -6.69 6.78
CA LEU A 259 -1.29 -5.26 7.06
C LEU A 259 -2.78 -4.88 7.02
N ALA A 260 -3.43 -5.05 5.85
CA ALA A 260 -4.75 -4.50 5.62
C ALA A 260 -5.88 -5.39 6.13
N VAL A 261 -5.66 -6.70 6.36
CA VAL A 261 -6.67 -7.60 6.91
C VAL A 261 -6.43 -7.85 8.39
N VAL A 262 -5.29 -8.44 8.76
CA VAL A 262 -5.03 -8.80 10.17
C VAL A 262 -4.88 -7.56 11.05
N TYR A 263 -3.92 -6.69 10.73
CA TYR A 263 -3.64 -5.54 11.59
C TYR A 263 -4.75 -4.48 11.56
N LYS A 264 -5.23 -4.09 10.35
CA LYS A 264 -6.25 -3.03 10.24
C LYS A 264 -7.59 -3.39 10.87
N SER A 265 -7.97 -4.66 10.96
CA SER A 265 -9.18 -5.06 11.70
C SER A 265 -9.07 -4.74 13.20
N TYR A 266 -7.89 -4.95 13.78
CA TYR A 266 -7.61 -4.62 15.18
C TYR A 266 -7.48 -3.11 15.39
N GLU A 267 -6.75 -2.41 14.52
CA GLU A 267 -6.59 -0.96 14.58
C GLU A 267 -7.92 -0.25 14.44
N LEU A 268 -8.74 -0.63 13.44
CA LEU A 268 -10.07 -0.05 13.22
C LEU A 268 -10.96 -0.19 14.46
N THR A 269 -11.06 -1.41 15.01
CA THR A 269 -11.88 -1.66 16.19
C THR A 269 -11.44 -0.81 17.39
N LEU A 270 -10.13 -0.63 17.57
CA LEU A 270 -9.60 0.25 18.60
C LEU A 270 -10.00 1.71 18.35
N PHE A 271 -9.76 2.21 17.12
CA PHE A 271 -10.02 3.62 16.81
C PHE A 271 -11.50 3.97 16.88
N GLU A 272 -12.39 3.08 16.45
CA GLU A 272 -13.84 3.24 16.61
C GLU A 272 -14.25 3.26 18.08
N SER A 273 -13.70 2.34 18.88
CA SER A 273 -13.98 2.28 20.31
C SER A 273 -13.39 3.46 21.08
N TYR A 274 -12.36 4.11 20.55
CA TYR A 274 -11.66 5.20 21.23
C TYR A 274 -12.59 6.39 21.48
N ALA A 275 -13.54 6.66 20.61
CA ALA A 275 -14.52 7.73 20.79
C ALA A 275 -15.29 7.61 22.11
N ASP A 276 -15.57 6.37 22.54
CA ASP A 276 -16.35 6.11 23.77
C ASP A 276 -15.57 6.43 25.06
N PHE A 277 -14.22 6.38 25.01
CA PHE A 277 -13.38 6.65 26.18
C PHE A 277 -12.40 7.80 25.99
N ALA A 278 -12.51 8.54 24.90
CA ALA A 278 -11.70 9.72 24.61
C ALA A 278 -11.79 10.72 25.77
N LYS A 279 -10.67 11.36 26.10
CA LYS A 279 -10.59 12.31 27.20
C LYS A 279 -10.79 13.75 26.76
N THR A 280 -10.62 14.03 25.48
CA THR A 280 -10.85 15.35 24.88
C THR A 280 -11.65 15.21 23.59
N ASP A 281 -12.32 16.29 23.20
CA ASP A 281 -13.11 16.31 21.95
C ASP A 281 -12.20 16.19 20.74
N LEU A 282 -10.98 16.75 20.81
CA LEU A 282 -9.97 16.58 19.75
C LEU A 282 -9.56 15.12 19.60
N ASP A 283 -9.33 14.39 20.71
CA ASP A 283 -8.97 12.97 20.66
C ASP A 283 -10.11 12.15 20.03
N ALA A 284 -11.35 12.40 20.38
CA ALA A 284 -12.51 11.73 19.80
C ALA A 284 -12.58 12.00 18.27
N GLN A 285 -12.43 13.25 17.87
CA GLN A 285 -12.43 13.63 16.45
C GLN A 285 -11.25 13.00 15.69
N LEU A 286 -10.04 13.06 16.23
CA LEU A 286 -8.84 12.51 15.62
C LEU A 286 -8.97 11.00 15.38
N PHE A 287 -9.32 10.25 16.40
CA PHE A 287 -9.44 8.80 16.27
C PHE A 287 -10.63 8.38 15.40
N GLY A 288 -11.71 9.15 15.37
CA GLY A 288 -12.80 8.97 14.42
C GLY A 288 -12.40 9.13 12.97
N LEU A 289 -11.55 10.13 12.64
CA LEU A 289 -11.00 10.33 11.31
C LEU A 289 -10.02 9.20 10.92
N LEU A 290 -9.14 8.81 11.86
CA LEU A 290 -8.23 7.68 11.64
C LEU A 290 -8.98 6.35 11.45
N ALA A 291 -10.10 6.15 12.15
CA ALA A 291 -10.97 4.99 11.94
C ALA A 291 -11.58 4.97 10.54
N LYS A 292 -11.98 6.14 10.01
CA LYS A 292 -12.50 6.27 8.64
C LYS A 292 -11.47 5.83 7.60
N ASP A 293 -10.23 6.28 7.73
CA ASP A 293 -9.13 5.87 6.83
C ASP A 293 -8.83 4.37 6.98
N SER A 294 -8.72 3.87 8.21
CA SER A 294 -8.46 2.45 8.49
C SER A 294 -9.56 1.54 7.92
N ARG A 295 -10.83 1.98 7.95
CA ARG A 295 -11.95 1.26 7.33
C ARG A 295 -11.78 1.13 5.82
N ARG A 296 -11.39 2.19 5.13
CA ARG A 296 -11.13 2.18 3.69
C ARG A 296 -9.94 1.27 3.34
N HIS A 297 -8.87 1.30 4.15
CA HIS A 297 -7.72 0.41 3.98
C HIS A 297 -8.11 -1.07 4.18
N LEU A 298 -8.91 -1.36 5.19
CA LEU A 298 -9.45 -2.70 5.43
C LEU A 298 -10.35 -3.16 4.28
N GLU A 299 -11.19 -2.27 3.76
CA GLU A 299 -12.08 -2.58 2.64
C GLU A 299 -11.32 -2.95 1.37
N TYR A 300 -10.22 -2.24 1.05
CA TYR A 300 -9.34 -2.66 -0.03
C TYR A 300 -8.74 -4.05 0.25
N GLY A 301 -8.24 -4.28 1.46
CA GLY A 301 -7.68 -5.58 1.85
C GLY A 301 -8.68 -6.72 1.70
N LYS A 302 -9.94 -6.52 2.11
CA LYS A 302 -11.05 -7.47 1.94
C LYS A 302 -11.31 -7.80 0.47
N ARG A 303 -11.52 -6.77 -0.36
CA ARG A 303 -11.83 -6.91 -1.79
C ARG A 303 -10.67 -7.55 -2.55
N HIS A 304 -9.44 -7.15 -2.23
CA HIS A 304 -8.25 -7.77 -2.81
C HIS A 304 -8.14 -9.26 -2.44
N LEU A 305 -8.34 -9.60 -1.16
CA LEU A 305 -8.27 -10.99 -0.72
C LEU A 305 -9.36 -11.85 -1.35
N LEU A 306 -10.59 -11.31 -1.46
CA LEU A 306 -11.69 -11.98 -2.15
C LEU A 306 -11.37 -12.22 -3.63
N TRP A 307 -10.84 -11.20 -4.31
CA TRP A 307 -10.39 -11.33 -5.70
C TRP A 307 -9.32 -12.40 -5.86
N TYR A 308 -8.31 -12.40 -5.00
CA TYR A 308 -7.23 -13.38 -4.99
C TYR A 308 -7.76 -14.81 -4.79
N LEU A 309 -8.67 -15.01 -3.84
CA LEU A 309 -9.30 -16.31 -3.57
C LEU A 309 -10.07 -16.87 -4.78
N GLN A 310 -10.65 -15.98 -5.59
CA GLN A 310 -11.45 -16.36 -6.76
C GLN A 310 -10.61 -16.63 -8.01
N HIS A 311 -9.44 -15.99 -8.15
CA HIS A 311 -8.70 -15.95 -9.41
C HIS A 311 -7.29 -16.56 -9.36
N HIS A 312 -6.81 -16.96 -8.20
CA HIS A 312 -5.46 -17.53 -8.08
C HIS A 312 -5.51 -19.01 -7.67
N GLU A 313 -4.80 -19.85 -8.41
CA GLU A 313 -4.69 -21.28 -8.06
C GLU A 313 -3.97 -21.47 -6.72
N GLY A 314 -4.54 -22.31 -5.85
CA GLY A 314 -3.98 -22.55 -4.51
C GLY A 314 -4.16 -21.40 -3.51
N ALA A 315 -4.99 -20.40 -3.84
CA ALA A 315 -5.21 -19.19 -3.03
C ALA A 315 -5.57 -19.50 -1.57
N HIS A 316 -6.50 -20.43 -1.32
CA HIS A 316 -6.92 -20.78 0.04
C HIS A 316 -5.74 -21.22 0.92
N ARG A 317 -4.87 -22.10 0.42
CA ARG A 317 -3.69 -22.56 1.16
C ARG A 317 -2.74 -21.40 1.47
N ASN A 318 -2.49 -20.55 0.49
CA ASN A 318 -1.60 -19.41 0.63
C ASN A 318 -2.15 -18.40 1.66
N VAL A 319 -3.43 -18.08 1.56
CA VAL A 319 -4.10 -17.13 2.47
C VAL A 319 -4.09 -17.65 3.90
N HIS A 320 -4.42 -18.93 4.14
CA HIS A 320 -4.33 -19.52 5.49
C HIS A 320 -2.91 -19.45 6.08
N PHE A 321 -1.89 -19.66 5.26
CA PHE A 321 -0.50 -19.54 5.68
C PHE A 321 -0.12 -18.09 6.02
N TRP A 322 -0.52 -17.12 5.18
CA TRP A 322 -0.22 -15.70 5.39
C TRP A 322 -0.99 -15.10 6.56
N LEU A 323 -2.25 -15.49 6.75
CA LEU A 323 -3.01 -15.14 7.96
C LEU A 323 -2.26 -15.60 9.21
N GLY A 324 -1.81 -16.85 9.25
CA GLY A 324 -1.05 -17.38 10.40
C GLY A 324 0.23 -16.60 10.68
N ARG A 325 0.94 -16.14 9.65
CA ARG A 325 2.12 -15.27 9.81
C ARG A 325 1.75 -13.88 10.33
N GLY A 326 0.72 -13.26 9.77
CA GLY A 326 0.22 -11.95 10.22
C GLY A 326 -0.28 -12.00 11.66
N GLU A 327 -1.08 -13.01 12.00
CA GLU A 327 -1.58 -13.26 13.36
C GLU A 327 -0.44 -13.48 14.36
N THR A 328 0.61 -14.21 13.96
CA THR A 328 1.80 -14.41 14.81
C THR A 328 2.52 -13.09 15.07
N ALA A 329 2.71 -12.25 14.04
CA ALA A 329 3.34 -10.95 14.19
C ALA A 329 2.52 -10.03 15.11
N LEU A 330 1.21 -9.96 14.91
CA LEU A 330 0.29 -9.18 15.75
C LEU A 330 0.24 -9.70 17.19
N SER A 331 0.10 -11.01 17.39
CA SER A 331 0.11 -11.62 18.71
C SER A 331 1.38 -11.29 19.48
N ASN A 332 2.53 -11.39 18.84
CA ASN A 332 3.81 -11.06 19.46
C ASN A 332 3.91 -9.56 19.84
N GLU A 333 3.40 -8.66 18.99
CA GLU A 333 3.35 -7.23 19.32
C GLU A 333 2.47 -6.99 20.54
N LEU A 334 1.23 -7.46 20.53
CA LEU A 334 0.27 -7.26 21.61
C LEU A 334 0.70 -7.89 22.95
N ARG A 335 1.45 -8.99 22.91
CA ARG A 335 1.97 -9.67 24.10
C ARG A 335 3.15 -8.94 24.73
N HIS A 336 4.06 -8.43 23.92
CA HIS A 336 5.36 -7.93 24.36
C HIS A 336 5.46 -6.41 24.40
N ASP A 337 4.57 -5.67 23.71
CA ASP A 337 4.44 -4.23 23.89
C ASP A 337 3.56 -3.90 25.10
N HIS A 338 4.21 -3.81 26.26
CA HIS A 338 3.52 -3.46 27.50
C HIS A 338 2.95 -2.05 27.46
N THR A 339 3.57 -1.15 26.70
CA THR A 339 3.24 0.28 26.75
C THR A 339 1.89 0.60 26.12
N GLU A 340 1.48 -0.11 25.06
CA GLU A 340 0.13 0.02 24.50
C GLU A 340 -0.92 -0.46 25.51
N ARG A 341 -0.73 -1.65 26.07
CA ARG A 341 -1.62 -2.29 27.03
C ARG A 341 -1.81 -1.43 28.28
N GLU A 342 -0.72 -0.93 28.87
CA GLU A 342 -0.72 -0.08 30.04
C GLU A 342 -1.44 1.26 29.76
N SER A 343 -1.16 1.87 28.62
CA SER A 343 -1.82 3.12 28.20
C SER A 343 -3.32 2.94 28.05
N LEU A 344 -3.76 1.87 27.38
CA LEU A 344 -5.17 1.56 27.23
C LEU A 344 -5.84 1.27 28.57
N ALA A 345 -5.19 0.53 29.48
CA ALA A 345 -5.73 0.27 30.82
C ALA A 345 -5.92 1.56 31.63
N LEU A 346 -4.96 2.49 31.57
CA LEU A 346 -5.10 3.80 32.24
C LEU A 346 -6.26 4.62 31.66
N LEU A 347 -6.34 4.71 30.34
CA LEU A 347 -7.39 5.50 29.67
C LEU A 347 -8.80 4.92 29.90
N LEU A 348 -8.95 3.61 29.77
CA LEU A 348 -10.21 2.91 30.00
C LEU A 348 -10.63 2.92 31.47
N GLY A 349 -9.67 2.92 32.40
CA GLY A 349 -9.88 3.04 33.83
C GLY A 349 -10.19 4.47 34.28
N GLY A 350 -9.57 5.45 33.64
CA GLY A 350 -9.64 6.86 34.03
C GLY A 350 -8.55 7.28 35.01
N GLY A 351 -7.45 6.53 35.10
CA GLY A 351 -6.27 6.83 35.93
C GLY A 351 -5.76 5.62 36.71
N MET A 352 -4.66 5.82 37.45
CA MET A 352 -3.97 4.76 38.20
C MET A 352 -4.85 4.12 39.28
N GLU A 353 -5.65 4.90 40.00
CA GLU A 353 -6.52 4.39 41.07
C GLU A 353 -7.54 3.37 40.54
N SER A 354 -7.95 3.49 39.31
CA SER A 354 -8.95 2.65 38.64
C SER A 354 -8.39 1.71 37.58
N VAL A 355 -7.07 1.50 37.53
CA VAL A 355 -6.40 0.71 36.50
C VAL A 355 -6.94 -0.72 36.39
N ASN A 356 -7.31 -1.35 37.51
CA ASN A 356 -7.89 -2.69 37.51
C ASN A 356 -9.26 -2.75 36.77
N ALA A 357 -10.07 -1.69 36.87
CA ALA A 357 -11.29 -1.56 36.07
C ALA A 357 -10.95 -1.34 34.60
N GLY A 358 -9.88 -0.59 34.31
CA GLY A 358 -9.35 -0.41 32.97
C GLY A 358 -8.89 -1.70 32.32
N VAL A 359 -8.19 -2.57 33.06
CA VAL A 359 -7.78 -3.90 32.57
C VAL A 359 -8.98 -4.77 32.18
N LYS A 360 -10.06 -4.75 32.97
CA LYS A 360 -11.29 -5.47 32.63
C LYS A 360 -11.92 -4.95 31.34
N LYS A 361 -11.97 -3.63 31.15
CA LYS A 361 -12.48 -3.01 29.92
C LYS A 361 -11.56 -3.30 28.72
N LEU A 362 -10.24 -3.35 28.94
CA LEU A 362 -9.28 -3.78 27.92
C LEU A 362 -9.55 -5.21 27.47
N GLY A 363 -9.89 -6.12 28.39
CA GLY A 363 -10.32 -7.48 28.04
C GLY A 363 -11.52 -7.48 27.09
N SER A 364 -12.55 -6.67 27.41
CA SER A 364 -13.72 -6.52 26.54
C SER A 364 -13.34 -5.97 25.14
N LEU A 365 -12.43 -5.02 25.07
CA LEU A 365 -11.91 -4.49 23.80
C LEU A 365 -11.15 -5.58 23.00
N ARG A 366 -10.29 -6.36 23.64
CA ARG A 366 -9.55 -7.45 22.96
C ARG A 366 -10.50 -8.53 22.44
N GLN A 367 -11.54 -8.88 23.20
CA GLN A 367 -12.59 -9.78 22.72
C GLN A 367 -13.36 -9.20 21.53
N LEU A 368 -13.65 -7.89 21.54
CA LEU A 368 -14.31 -7.23 20.42
C LEU A 368 -13.44 -7.26 19.17
N GLN A 369 -12.15 -6.91 19.30
CA GLN A 369 -11.17 -6.97 18.21
C GLN A 369 -11.10 -8.38 17.61
N PHE A 370 -10.99 -9.39 18.45
CA PHE A 370 -10.93 -10.78 18.01
C PHE A 370 -12.22 -11.22 17.28
N ARG A 371 -13.39 -10.91 17.83
CA ARG A 371 -14.69 -11.22 17.19
C ARG A 371 -14.84 -10.52 15.85
N ASN A 372 -14.49 -9.23 15.77
CA ASN A 372 -14.56 -8.48 14.51
C ASN A 372 -13.63 -9.06 13.47
N TYR A 373 -12.41 -9.46 13.85
CA TYR A 373 -11.46 -10.11 12.97
C TYR A 373 -11.97 -11.46 12.45
N ILE A 374 -12.48 -12.33 13.33
CA ILE A 374 -13.04 -13.63 12.91
C ILE A 374 -14.28 -13.43 12.03
N GLY A 375 -15.19 -12.54 12.41
CA GLY A 375 -16.38 -12.22 11.61
C GLY A 375 -16.03 -11.70 10.22
N LEU A 376 -14.97 -10.89 10.11
CA LEU A 376 -14.44 -10.44 8.82
C LEU A 376 -13.98 -11.61 7.93
N LEU A 377 -13.29 -12.60 8.51
CA LEU A 377 -12.82 -13.76 7.76
C LEU A 377 -13.96 -14.68 7.34
N ASP A 378 -14.98 -14.83 8.20
CA ASP A 378 -16.20 -15.57 7.89
C ASP A 378 -16.97 -14.91 6.71
N GLU A 379 -17.05 -13.57 6.66
CA GLU A 379 -17.60 -12.83 5.52
C GLU A 379 -16.85 -13.12 4.21
N LEU A 380 -15.56 -13.38 4.27
CA LEU A 380 -14.72 -13.74 3.13
C LEU A 380 -14.77 -15.25 2.79
N GLY A 381 -15.56 -16.03 3.51
CA GLY A 381 -15.64 -17.47 3.36
C GLY A 381 -14.38 -18.22 3.85
N ILE A 382 -13.62 -17.62 4.76
CA ILE A 382 -12.41 -18.20 5.33
C ILE A 382 -12.70 -18.71 6.73
N ASP A 383 -12.93 -20.03 6.88
CA ASP A 383 -13.02 -20.67 8.20
C ASP A 383 -11.67 -20.63 8.91
N ARG A 384 -11.55 -19.73 9.87
CA ARG A 384 -10.30 -19.49 10.58
C ARG A 384 -10.38 -19.78 12.08
N LEU A 385 -11.56 -19.85 12.68
CA LEU A 385 -11.72 -19.94 14.13
C LEU A 385 -10.93 -21.09 14.77
N GLY A 386 -10.94 -22.28 14.16
CA GLY A 386 -10.19 -23.45 14.63
C GLY A 386 -8.68 -23.41 14.34
N ASN A 387 -8.22 -22.47 13.51
CA ASN A 387 -6.84 -22.41 13.00
C ASN A 387 -6.14 -21.06 13.29
N VAL A 388 -6.79 -20.17 14.02
CA VAL A 388 -6.20 -18.86 14.40
C VAL A 388 -4.99 -19.07 15.31
N ASN A 389 -4.05 -18.13 15.28
CA ASN A 389 -2.88 -18.16 16.17
C ASN A 389 -3.31 -18.28 17.64
N PRO A 390 -2.85 -19.32 18.39
CA PRO A 390 -3.28 -19.53 19.77
C PRO A 390 -2.96 -18.38 20.71
N GLY A 391 -1.86 -17.64 20.45
CA GLY A 391 -1.51 -16.46 21.24
C GLY A 391 -2.51 -15.33 21.06
N LEU A 392 -3.03 -15.12 19.83
CA LEU A 392 -4.04 -14.12 19.56
C LEU A 392 -5.38 -14.46 20.22
N ALA A 393 -5.79 -15.74 20.20
CA ALA A 393 -6.98 -16.19 20.90
C ALA A 393 -6.86 -16.01 22.42
N LYS A 394 -5.69 -16.35 23.00
CA LYS A 394 -5.44 -16.18 24.43
C LYS A 394 -5.46 -14.72 24.89
N ILE A 395 -4.97 -13.77 24.06
CA ILE A 395 -5.06 -12.33 24.35
C ILE A 395 -6.51 -11.86 24.43
N ALA A 396 -7.41 -12.45 23.66
CA ALA A 396 -8.82 -12.15 23.71
C ALA A 396 -9.45 -12.62 25.04
N ASP A 397 -8.99 -13.73 25.58
CA ASP A 397 -9.48 -14.28 26.86
C ASP A 397 -8.81 -13.60 28.06
N ASP A 398 -7.51 -13.31 27.96
CA ASP A 398 -6.71 -12.66 29.01
C ASP A 398 -5.88 -11.51 28.40
N PRO A 399 -6.27 -10.24 28.61
CA PRO A 399 -5.56 -9.09 28.05
C PRO A 399 -4.16 -8.88 28.64
N LEU A 400 -3.83 -9.58 29.72
CA LEU A 400 -2.51 -9.56 30.37
C LEU A 400 -1.64 -10.75 29.96
N TYR A 401 -2.13 -11.62 29.08
CA TYR A 401 -1.35 -12.77 28.58
C TYR A 401 -0.04 -12.28 27.92
N VAL A 402 1.07 -12.88 28.36
CA VAL A 402 2.45 -12.57 27.94
C VAL A 402 3.08 -13.79 27.25
#